data_1152d2f83fca8febb3bc66429aea1c50
#
_entry.id   1152d2f83fca8febb3bc66429aea1c50
#
_cell.length_a   1.000
_cell.length_b   1.000
_cell.length_c   1.000
_cell.angle_alpha   90.00
_cell.angle_beta   90.00
_cell.angle_gamma   90.00
#
_symmetry.space_group_name_H-M   'P 1'
#
loop_
_entity.id
_entity.type
_entity.pdbx_description
1 polymer ?
#
loop_
_entity_poly.entity_id
_entity_poly.type
_entity_poly.pdbx_seq_one_letter_code
_entity_poly.pdbx_strand_id
1 'polypeptide(L)'
;MEKRIQSGQRAINILNCFNEDAPVLTLSHISELLDLNINTVRGLVNTLVANGLLIHNTTDNTYTLGLYFILKSNLIYDTRHLENLVDIAEPYLQRISEKYSVFSSIQVVSQSSIYMVKSIQPPASHYRITAQLYEPLSYHCTSSGKLYLQYLSPNNLQTALESINYECYTANTISCQEELLEELERQKKNYYSLEVDERSMGFSSIAVPLLRSGNRLLGTVSVAGPTQVIREQLTPLSRDLIDVSGEMRLKLKTLPEFILE
;
A
#
# COMPACT_ATOMS: atom_id res chain seq x y z
N MET A 1 16.04 -14.76 16.43
CA MET A 1 16.45 -13.96 15.25
C MET A 1 16.98 -14.91 14.17
N GLU A 2 16.28 -15.06 13.07
CA GLU A 2 16.77 -15.84 11.95
C GLU A 2 18.01 -15.17 11.34
N LYS A 3 19.05 -15.96 11.11
CA LYS A 3 20.34 -15.50 10.60
C LYS A 3 20.20 -15.21 9.08
N ARG A 4 19.98 -13.96 8.69
CA ARG A 4 19.91 -13.56 7.28
C ARG A 4 21.30 -13.66 6.63
N ILE A 5 21.35 -14.17 5.40
CA ILE A 5 22.59 -14.21 4.60
C ILE A 5 22.87 -12.80 4.07
N GLN A 6 23.98 -12.21 4.51
CA GLN A 6 24.30 -10.80 4.23
C GLN A 6 24.40 -10.48 2.73
N SER A 7 24.97 -11.39 1.91
CA SER A 7 25.04 -11.18 0.46
C SER A 7 23.67 -11.17 -0.22
N GLY A 8 22.76 -12.04 0.22
CA GLY A 8 21.37 -12.05 -0.25
C GLY A 8 20.65 -10.75 0.09
N GLN A 9 20.77 -10.30 1.35
CA GLN A 9 20.15 -9.05 1.78
C GLN A 9 20.70 -7.83 1.00
N ARG A 10 22.01 -7.78 0.76
CA ARG A 10 22.64 -6.72 -0.04
C ARG A 10 22.15 -6.71 -1.49
N ALA A 11 21.97 -7.88 -2.10
CA ALA A 11 21.41 -7.98 -3.45
C ALA A 11 19.98 -7.46 -3.52
N ILE A 12 19.15 -7.79 -2.53
CA ILE A 12 17.78 -7.25 -2.40
C ILE A 12 17.81 -5.73 -2.21
N ASN A 13 18.69 -5.21 -1.34
CA ASN A 13 18.83 -3.78 -1.13
C ASN A 13 19.22 -3.03 -2.41
N ILE A 14 20.05 -3.62 -3.28
CA ILE A 14 20.37 -3.04 -4.59
C ILE A 14 19.12 -2.93 -5.48
N LEU A 15 18.28 -3.96 -5.52
CA LEU A 15 17.03 -3.93 -6.29
C LEU A 15 16.08 -2.85 -5.76
N ASN A 16 16.04 -2.65 -4.45
CA ASN A 16 15.19 -1.64 -3.80
C ASN A 16 15.70 -0.18 -3.99
N CYS A 17 16.91 0.02 -4.54
CA CYS A 17 17.34 1.36 -4.93
C CYS A 17 16.59 1.89 -6.17
N PHE A 18 16.04 1.00 -6.98
CA PHE A 18 15.27 1.37 -8.18
C PHE A 18 13.81 1.64 -7.80
N ASN A 19 13.32 2.83 -8.11
CA ASN A 19 11.93 3.25 -7.88
C ASN A 19 11.47 4.20 -9.00
N GLU A 20 10.25 4.75 -8.89
CA GLU A 20 9.68 5.65 -9.91
C GLU A 20 10.51 6.93 -10.10
N ASP A 21 11.10 7.46 -9.03
CA ASP A 21 11.94 8.66 -9.07
C ASP A 21 13.38 8.38 -9.57
N ALA A 22 13.84 7.14 -9.41
CA ALA A 22 15.18 6.68 -9.77
C ALA A 22 15.14 5.34 -10.55
N PRO A 23 14.53 5.30 -11.75
CA PRO A 23 14.40 4.06 -12.53
C PRO A 23 15.72 3.64 -13.20
N VAL A 24 16.69 4.55 -13.29
CA VAL A 24 18.00 4.36 -13.93
C VAL A 24 19.10 4.80 -12.97
N LEU A 25 20.02 3.92 -12.63
CA LEU A 25 21.09 4.20 -11.65
C LEU A 25 22.46 3.82 -12.20
N THR A 26 23.50 4.54 -11.76
CA THR A 26 24.90 4.17 -11.96
C THR A 26 25.40 3.33 -10.80
N LEU A 27 26.51 2.61 -11.00
CA LEU A 27 27.16 1.81 -9.96
C LEU A 27 27.58 2.68 -8.75
N SER A 28 28.07 3.90 -9.02
CA SER A 28 28.47 4.86 -7.98
C SER A 28 27.29 5.29 -7.13
N HIS A 29 26.16 5.62 -7.77
CA HIS A 29 24.95 6.04 -7.06
C HIS A 29 24.39 4.91 -6.16
N ILE A 30 24.37 3.67 -6.66
CA ILE A 30 23.98 2.50 -5.83
C ILE A 30 24.93 2.33 -4.64
N SER A 31 26.24 2.54 -4.86
CA SER A 31 27.28 2.45 -3.82
C SER A 31 27.05 3.51 -2.71
N GLU A 32 26.73 4.73 -3.09
CA GLU A 32 26.41 5.85 -2.19
C GLU A 32 25.11 5.59 -1.40
N LEU A 33 24.03 5.21 -2.08
CA LEU A 33 22.73 4.94 -1.45
C LEU A 33 22.80 3.84 -0.37
N LEU A 34 23.66 2.84 -0.57
CA LEU A 34 23.76 1.68 0.33
C LEU A 34 24.93 1.76 1.32
N ASP A 35 25.76 2.81 1.23
CA ASP A 35 27.02 2.95 1.98
C ASP A 35 27.89 1.67 1.89
N LEU A 36 28.04 1.15 0.67
CA LEU A 36 28.82 -0.05 0.37
C LEU A 36 30.00 0.27 -0.54
N ASN A 37 31.11 -0.46 -0.34
CA ASN A 37 32.25 -0.36 -1.23
C ASN A 37 31.85 -0.72 -2.68
N ILE A 38 32.26 0.12 -3.64
CA ILE A 38 31.92 0.00 -5.07
C ILE A 38 32.28 -1.37 -5.68
N ASN A 39 33.36 -2.03 -5.20
CA ASN A 39 33.73 -3.34 -5.67
C ASN A 39 32.77 -4.43 -5.17
N THR A 40 32.26 -4.27 -3.97
CA THR A 40 31.20 -5.15 -3.43
C THR A 40 29.90 -4.98 -4.23
N VAL A 41 29.49 -3.74 -4.49
CA VAL A 41 28.31 -3.44 -5.31
C VAL A 41 28.48 -4.00 -6.73
N ARG A 42 29.62 -3.80 -7.35
CA ARG A 42 29.94 -4.33 -8.69
C ARG A 42 29.79 -5.85 -8.76
N GLY A 43 30.30 -6.57 -7.77
CA GLY A 43 30.16 -8.05 -7.75
C GLY A 43 28.69 -8.50 -7.67
N LEU A 44 27.90 -7.84 -6.82
CA LEU A 44 26.47 -8.14 -6.67
C LEU A 44 25.69 -7.74 -7.93
N VAL A 45 25.91 -6.53 -8.46
CA VAL A 45 25.27 -6.04 -9.69
C VAL A 45 25.58 -6.96 -10.88
N ASN A 46 26.83 -7.40 -11.06
CA ASN A 46 27.19 -8.36 -12.11
C ASN A 46 26.39 -9.67 -11.97
N THR A 47 26.20 -10.14 -10.74
CA THR A 47 25.37 -11.34 -10.49
C THR A 47 23.91 -11.09 -10.87
N LEU A 48 23.36 -9.93 -10.51
CA LEU A 48 21.98 -9.55 -10.84
C LEU A 48 21.78 -9.40 -12.36
N VAL A 49 22.75 -8.81 -13.07
CA VAL A 49 22.76 -8.69 -14.54
C VAL A 49 22.83 -10.07 -15.19
N ALA A 50 23.74 -10.92 -14.74
CA ALA A 50 23.92 -12.28 -15.29
C ALA A 50 22.65 -13.14 -15.16
N ASN A 51 21.80 -12.86 -14.17
CA ASN A 51 20.52 -13.54 -13.93
C ASN A 51 19.30 -12.77 -14.49
N GLY A 52 19.49 -11.67 -15.22
CA GLY A 52 18.42 -10.90 -15.85
C GLY A 52 17.56 -10.07 -14.89
N LEU A 53 17.98 -9.91 -13.61
CA LEU A 53 17.30 -9.04 -12.65
C LEU A 53 17.63 -7.57 -12.89
N LEU A 54 18.82 -7.29 -13.43
CA LEU A 54 19.21 -5.96 -13.90
C LEU A 54 19.63 -6.05 -15.38
N ILE A 55 19.52 -4.92 -16.09
CA ILE A 55 20.05 -4.69 -17.42
C ILE A 55 21.14 -3.65 -17.29
N HIS A 56 22.30 -3.91 -17.90
CA HIS A 56 23.41 -2.96 -18.01
C HIS A 56 23.35 -2.26 -19.38
N ASN A 57 23.13 -0.95 -19.38
CA ASN A 57 23.32 -0.14 -20.57
C ASN A 57 24.81 0.25 -20.68
N THR A 58 25.49 -0.36 -21.64
CA THR A 58 26.95 -0.13 -21.84
C THR A 58 27.27 1.22 -22.45
N THR A 59 26.30 1.93 -23.04
CA THR A 59 26.52 3.24 -23.69
C THR A 59 26.76 4.34 -22.67
N ASP A 60 25.97 4.36 -21.61
CA ASP A 60 26.02 5.37 -20.55
C ASP A 60 26.44 4.81 -19.19
N ASN A 61 26.77 3.50 -19.17
CA ASN A 61 27.16 2.77 -17.97
C ASN A 61 26.15 2.83 -16.83
N THR A 62 24.87 2.70 -17.17
CA THR A 62 23.74 2.72 -16.23
C THR A 62 23.09 1.35 -16.13
N TYR A 63 22.25 1.18 -15.11
CA TYR A 63 21.51 -0.05 -14.82
C TYR A 63 20.03 0.27 -14.68
N THR A 64 19.20 -0.67 -15.11
CA THR A 64 17.73 -0.67 -14.95
C THR A 64 17.25 -2.02 -14.45
N LEU A 65 16.03 -2.12 -13.94
CA LEU A 65 15.41 -3.41 -13.64
C LEU A 65 15.25 -4.23 -14.91
N GLY A 66 15.53 -5.55 -14.80
CA GLY A 66 15.47 -6.49 -15.90
C GLY A 66 14.09 -7.11 -16.12
N LEU A 67 13.89 -7.74 -17.28
CA LEU A 67 12.64 -8.44 -17.63
C LEU A 67 12.33 -9.67 -16.76
N TYR A 68 13.28 -10.11 -15.92
CA TYR A 68 13.08 -11.21 -14.98
C TYR A 68 11.81 -11.04 -14.14
N PHE A 69 11.54 -9.81 -13.68
CA PHE A 69 10.36 -9.50 -12.85
C PHE A 69 9.05 -9.67 -13.61
N ILE A 70 8.99 -9.25 -14.88
CA ILE A 70 7.81 -9.45 -15.73
C ILE A 70 7.56 -10.93 -15.98
N LEU A 71 8.63 -11.70 -16.30
CA LEU A 71 8.51 -13.14 -16.54
C LEU A 71 8.06 -13.90 -15.29
N LYS A 72 8.50 -13.46 -14.11
CA LYS A 72 8.13 -14.10 -12.84
C LYS A 72 6.78 -13.63 -12.29
N SER A 73 6.36 -12.40 -12.58
CA SER A 73 5.02 -11.91 -12.17
C SER A 73 3.90 -12.79 -12.73
N ASN A 74 4.05 -13.29 -13.96
CA ASN A 74 3.09 -14.21 -14.57
C ASN A 74 3.00 -15.59 -13.88
N LEU A 75 3.98 -15.93 -13.03
CA LEU A 75 4.02 -17.17 -12.26
C LEU A 75 3.54 -16.98 -10.81
N ILE A 76 3.33 -15.74 -10.38
CA ILE A 76 2.75 -15.45 -9.06
C ILE A 76 1.28 -15.86 -9.12
N TYR A 77 0.95 -16.94 -8.40
CA TYR A 77 -0.42 -17.49 -8.37
C TYR A 77 -1.48 -16.42 -8.00
N ASP A 78 -1.09 -15.46 -7.18
CA ASP A 78 -1.95 -14.39 -6.70
C ASP A 78 -2.15 -13.23 -7.69
N THR A 79 -1.33 -13.10 -8.75
CA THR A 79 -1.48 -11.98 -9.71
C THR A 79 -2.84 -12.01 -10.39
N ARG A 80 -3.31 -13.18 -10.83
CA ARG A 80 -4.65 -13.33 -11.44
C ARG A 80 -5.77 -13.00 -10.47
N HIS A 81 -5.59 -13.34 -9.19
CA HIS A 81 -6.57 -13.04 -8.15
C HIS A 81 -6.58 -11.55 -7.85
N LEU A 82 -5.42 -10.89 -7.87
CA LEU A 82 -5.31 -9.45 -7.70
C LEU A 82 -5.93 -8.71 -8.89
N GLU A 83 -5.65 -9.14 -10.13
CA GLU A 83 -6.28 -8.61 -11.34
C GLU A 83 -7.81 -8.77 -11.26
N ASN A 84 -8.32 -9.94 -10.92
CA ASN A 84 -9.75 -10.18 -10.74
C ASN A 84 -10.36 -9.28 -9.64
N LEU A 85 -9.64 -9.06 -8.53
CA LEU A 85 -10.08 -8.15 -7.48
C LEU A 85 -10.15 -6.71 -7.98
N VAL A 86 -9.14 -6.26 -8.72
CA VAL A 86 -9.08 -4.92 -9.32
C VAL A 86 -10.21 -4.74 -10.33
N ASP A 87 -10.45 -5.71 -11.21
CA ASP A 87 -11.53 -5.68 -12.21
C ASP A 87 -12.91 -5.62 -11.55
N ILE A 88 -13.11 -6.37 -10.47
CA ILE A 88 -14.34 -6.30 -9.66
C ILE A 88 -14.47 -4.93 -8.99
N ALA A 89 -13.38 -4.38 -8.45
CA ALA A 89 -13.41 -3.15 -7.67
C ALA A 89 -13.59 -1.90 -8.54
N GLU A 90 -12.99 -1.85 -9.71
CA GLU A 90 -12.90 -0.66 -10.55
C GLU A 90 -14.25 0.03 -10.80
N PRO A 91 -15.34 -0.64 -11.21
CA PRO A 91 -16.64 0.00 -11.43
C PRO A 91 -17.24 0.60 -10.14
N TYR A 92 -16.96 0.01 -8.99
CA TYR A 92 -17.41 0.54 -7.70
C TYR A 92 -16.61 1.76 -7.27
N LEU A 93 -15.29 1.72 -7.44
CA LEU A 93 -14.42 2.85 -7.18
C LEU A 93 -14.79 4.04 -8.06
N GLN A 94 -15.04 3.78 -9.36
CA GLN A 94 -15.48 4.80 -10.30
C GLN A 94 -16.79 5.45 -9.85
N ARG A 95 -17.80 4.65 -9.50
CA ARG A 95 -19.12 5.10 -9.03
C ARG A 95 -19.00 6.02 -7.80
N ILE A 96 -18.19 5.64 -6.82
CA ILE A 96 -17.98 6.43 -5.59
C ILE A 96 -17.21 7.72 -5.90
N SER A 97 -16.14 7.61 -6.69
CA SER A 97 -15.31 8.74 -7.07
C SER A 97 -16.12 9.82 -7.80
N GLU A 98 -16.95 9.43 -8.78
CA GLU A 98 -17.81 10.35 -9.52
C GLU A 98 -18.91 10.95 -8.65
N LYS A 99 -19.60 10.12 -7.85
CA LYS A 99 -20.72 10.57 -7.00
C LYS A 99 -20.32 11.62 -5.98
N TYR A 100 -19.15 11.45 -5.37
CA TYR A 100 -18.72 12.28 -4.24
C TYR A 100 -17.59 13.27 -4.60
N SER A 101 -17.08 13.20 -5.85
CA SER A 101 -15.92 13.98 -6.31
C SER A 101 -14.68 13.76 -5.43
N VAL A 102 -14.43 12.53 -5.02
CA VAL A 102 -13.33 12.11 -4.15
C VAL A 102 -12.43 11.09 -4.82
N PHE A 103 -11.17 11.08 -4.45
CA PHE A 103 -10.25 9.97 -4.76
C PHE A 103 -10.76 8.69 -4.11
N SER A 104 -10.82 7.59 -4.85
CA SER A 104 -11.22 6.28 -4.34
C SER A 104 -10.15 5.25 -4.61
N SER A 105 -10.01 4.26 -3.73
CA SER A 105 -8.97 3.25 -3.86
C SER A 105 -9.33 1.95 -3.15
N ILE A 106 -8.66 0.87 -3.58
CA ILE A 106 -8.70 -0.42 -2.92
C ILE A 106 -7.31 -0.81 -2.46
N GLN A 107 -7.24 -1.36 -1.27
CA GLN A 107 -6.04 -1.89 -0.65
C GLN A 107 -6.20 -3.38 -0.37
N VAL A 108 -5.08 -4.10 -0.36
CA VAL A 108 -5.01 -5.53 0.01
C VAL A 108 -4.03 -5.74 1.13
N VAL A 109 -4.30 -6.74 1.96
CA VAL A 109 -3.38 -7.22 2.99
C VAL A 109 -2.49 -8.30 2.38
N SER A 110 -1.18 -8.13 2.48
CA SER A 110 -0.19 -9.12 2.07
C SER A 110 1.04 -9.02 2.97
N GLN A 111 1.66 -10.15 3.32
CA GLN A 111 2.90 -10.21 4.10
C GLN A 111 2.92 -9.30 5.35
N SER A 112 1.83 -9.31 6.11
CA SER A 112 1.66 -8.49 7.31
C SER A 112 1.71 -6.98 7.08
N SER A 113 1.38 -6.53 5.88
CA SER A 113 1.23 -5.12 5.52
C SER A 113 -0.01 -4.89 4.66
N ILE A 114 -0.39 -3.64 4.47
CA ILE A 114 -1.51 -3.24 3.62
C ILE A 114 -0.99 -2.35 2.48
N TYR A 115 -1.38 -2.67 1.25
CA TYR A 115 -0.88 -2.06 0.03
C TYR A 115 -2.03 -1.53 -0.82
N MET A 116 -1.91 -0.32 -1.36
CA MET A 116 -2.83 0.18 -2.38
C MET A 116 -2.55 -0.50 -3.71
N VAL A 117 -3.58 -1.08 -4.33
CA VAL A 117 -3.43 -1.83 -5.59
C VAL A 117 -4.17 -1.20 -6.77
N LYS A 118 -5.15 -0.35 -6.51
CA LYS A 118 -5.85 0.44 -7.53
C LYS A 118 -6.39 1.72 -6.92
N SER A 119 -6.39 2.79 -7.72
CA SER A 119 -7.01 4.06 -7.37
C SER A 119 -7.69 4.71 -8.57
N ILE A 120 -8.69 5.52 -8.29
CA ILE A 120 -9.43 6.33 -9.25
C ILE A 120 -9.42 7.78 -8.79
N GLN A 121 -8.97 8.68 -9.65
CA GLN A 121 -9.10 10.13 -9.45
C GLN A 121 -10.47 10.60 -9.94
N PRO A 122 -11.14 11.50 -9.24
CA PRO A 122 -12.38 12.07 -9.73
C PRO A 122 -12.13 12.91 -10.99
N PRO A 123 -12.93 12.70 -12.07
CA PRO A 123 -12.64 13.27 -13.39
C PRO A 123 -12.63 14.80 -13.44
N ALA A 124 -13.38 15.46 -12.56
CA ALA A 124 -13.54 16.91 -12.50
C ALA A 124 -12.94 17.55 -11.23
N SER A 125 -11.95 16.92 -10.59
CA SER A 125 -11.40 17.47 -9.35
C SER A 125 -10.39 18.60 -9.59
N HIS A 126 -10.42 19.60 -8.72
CA HIS A 126 -9.43 20.68 -8.67
C HIS A 126 -8.15 20.30 -7.90
N TYR A 127 -8.03 19.04 -7.46
CA TYR A 127 -6.88 18.51 -6.75
C TYR A 127 -6.46 17.16 -7.35
N ARG A 128 -5.22 16.77 -7.09
CA ARG A 128 -4.72 15.44 -7.44
C ARG A 128 -4.06 14.82 -6.23
N ILE A 129 -4.43 13.58 -5.92
CA ILE A 129 -3.73 12.77 -4.93
C ILE A 129 -2.76 11.87 -5.69
N THR A 130 -1.48 12.06 -5.44
CA THR A 130 -0.44 11.16 -5.94
C THR A 130 -0.37 9.97 -4.99
N ALA A 131 -0.79 8.81 -5.48
CA ALA A 131 -0.76 7.56 -4.72
C ALA A 131 0.30 6.65 -5.32
N GLN A 132 1.17 6.13 -4.47
CA GLN A 132 2.12 5.09 -4.85
C GLN A 132 1.44 3.74 -4.72
N LEU A 133 1.29 3.03 -5.85
CA LEU A 133 0.74 1.69 -5.86
C LEU A 133 1.81 0.69 -5.40
N TYR A 134 1.37 -0.37 -4.74
CA TYR A 134 2.21 -1.48 -4.28
C TYR A 134 3.27 -1.11 -3.23
N GLU A 135 3.12 0.05 -2.58
CA GLU A 135 3.91 0.41 -1.41
C GLU A 135 3.12 0.21 -0.11
N PRO A 136 3.78 -0.15 1.01
CA PRO A 136 3.10 -0.29 2.29
C PRO A 136 2.52 1.04 2.76
N LEU A 137 1.26 1.04 3.19
CA LEU A 137 0.65 2.23 3.76
C LEU A 137 1.11 2.45 5.21
N SER A 138 1.25 3.71 5.59
CA SER A 138 1.49 4.09 6.98
C SER A 138 0.28 3.73 7.85
N TYR A 139 0.54 3.02 8.96
CA TYR A 139 -0.54 2.53 9.82
C TYR A 139 -1.16 3.63 10.70
N HIS A 140 -0.37 4.57 11.19
CA HIS A 140 -0.80 5.56 12.18
C HIS A 140 -1.55 6.76 11.60
N CYS A 141 -1.34 7.11 10.34
CA CYS A 141 -1.85 8.33 9.72
C CYS A 141 -2.66 8.12 8.43
N THR A 142 -3.18 6.90 8.22
CA THR A 142 -4.11 6.59 7.11
C THR A 142 -5.31 5.81 7.62
N SER A 143 -6.48 6.07 7.05
CA SER A 143 -7.71 5.35 7.43
C SER A 143 -7.60 3.85 7.19
N SER A 144 -7.02 3.42 6.07
CA SER A 144 -6.80 2.01 5.75
C SER A 144 -5.79 1.34 6.68
N GLY A 145 -4.72 2.06 7.06
CA GLY A 145 -3.73 1.56 8.01
C GLY A 145 -4.30 1.35 9.41
N LYS A 146 -5.04 2.35 9.94
CA LYS A 146 -5.74 2.23 11.22
C LYS A 146 -6.75 1.07 11.21
N LEU A 147 -7.51 0.96 10.11
CA LEU A 147 -8.47 -0.14 9.97
C LEU A 147 -7.78 -1.50 9.95
N TYR A 148 -6.66 -1.64 9.23
CA TYR A 148 -5.86 -2.87 9.24
C TYR A 148 -5.44 -3.28 10.65
N LEU A 149 -4.93 -2.35 11.47
CA LEU A 149 -4.53 -2.62 12.85
C LEU A 149 -5.69 -3.17 13.71
N GLN A 150 -6.92 -2.71 13.49
CA GLN A 150 -8.11 -3.17 14.23
C GLN A 150 -8.47 -4.65 13.96
N TYR A 151 -8.02 -5.21 12.84
CA TYR A 151 -8.27 -6.60 12.44
C TYR A 151 -7.14 -7.57 12.77
N LEU A 152 -6.03 -7.08 13.33
CA LEU A 152 -4.92 -7.91 13.75
C LEU A 152 -5.23 -8.66 15.06
N SER A 153 -4.65 -9.85 15.19
CA SER A 153 -4.59 -10.53 16.47
C SER A 153 -3.75 -9.72 17.47
N PRO A 154 -3.94 -9.87 18.79
CA PRO A 154 -3.18 -9.12 19.79
C PRO A 154 -1.65 -9.19 19.59
N ASN A 155 -1.11 -10.37 19.28
CA ASN A 155 0.33 -10.55 19.05
C ASN A 155 0.81 -9.82 17.78
N ASN A 156 0.05 -9.92 16.69
CA ASN A 156 0.38 -9.26 15.43
C ASN A 156 0.23 -7.74 15.54
N LEU A 157 -0.77 -7.27 16.29
CA LEU A 157 -0.94 -5.84 16.58
C LEU A 157 0.28 -5.29 17.32
N GLN A 158 0.74 -5.97 18.37
CA GLN A 158 1.93 -5.56 19.11
C GLN A 158 3.16 -5.48 18.20
N THR A 159 3.39 -6.49 17.36
CA THR A 159 4.50 -6.49 16.39
C THR A 159 4.38 -5.35 15.38
N ALA A 160 3.16 -5.08 14.88
CA ALA A 160 2.92 -3.97 13.95
C ALA A 160 3.19 -2.62 14.62
N LEU A 161 2.70 -2.39 15.84
CA LEU A 161 2.91 -1.15 16.61
C LEU A 161 4.41 -0.86 16.85
N GLU A 162 5.19 -1.88 17.17
CA GLU A 162 6.65 -1.79 17.37
C GLU A 162 7.42 -1.45 16.08
N SER A 163 6.82 -1.74 14.91
CA SER A 163 7.43 -1.46 13.60
C SER A 163 7.14 -0.06 13.06
N ILE A 164 6.20 0.67 13.66
CA ILE A 164 5.78 1.99 13.16
C ILE A 164 6.89 3.02 13.41
N ASN A 165 7.31 3.69 12.34
CA ASN A 165 7.98 4.97 12.45
C ASN A 165 6.89 6.06 12.51
N TYR A 166 6.69 6.65 13.69
CA TYR A 166 5.67 7.69 13.93
C TYR A 166 6.11 9.05 13.32
N GLU A 167 6.32 9.06 12.00
CA GLU A 167 6.68 10.26 11.27
C GLU A 167 5.52 11.26 11.29
N CYS A 168 5.80 12.49 11.73
CA CYS A 168 4.81 13.57 11.82
C CYS A 168 4.73 14.32 10.50
N TYR A 169 3.60 14.24 9.81
CA TYR A 169 3.34 14.93 8.55
C TYR A 169 2.60 16.26 8.74
N THR A 170 1.80 16.35 9.80
CA THR A 170 1.01 17.53 10.17
C THR A 170 0.97 17.66 11.69
N ALA A 171 0.37 18.76 12.17
CA ALA A 171 0.11 18.92 13.60
C ALA A 171 -0.93 17.93 14.16
N ASN A 172 -1.71 17.28 13.30
CA ASN A 172 -2.75 16.32 13.66
C ASN A 172 -2.28 14.86 13.54
N THR A 173 -1.07 14.63 13.03
CA THR A 173 -0.54 13.26 12.90
C THR A 173 -0.40 12.63 14.27
N ILE A 174 -0.93 11.44 14.45
CA ILE A 174 -0.71 10.62 15.64
C ILE A 174 0.79 10.33 15.76
N SER A 175 1.40 10.69 16.87
CA SER A 175 2.86 10.74 17.04
C SER A 175 3.42 9.68 17.97
N CYS A 176 2.56 8.89 18.64
CA CYS A 176 2.98 7.80 19.52
C CYS A 176 1.98 6.65 19.57
N GLN A 177 2.43 5.54 20.14
CA GLN A 177 1.64 4.32 20.24
C GLN A 177 0.39 4.48 21.10
N GLU A 178 0.49 5.22 22.19
CA GLU A 178 -0.60 5.45 23.14
C GLU A 178 -1.77 6.17 22.46
N GLU A 179 -1.48 7.27 21.76
CA GLU A 179 -2.49 8.01 20.99
C GLU A 179 -3.14 7.15 19.92
N LEU A 180 -2.33 6.32 19.23
CA LEU A 180 -2.84 5.41 18.21
C LEU A 180 -3.80 4.37 18.81
N LEU A 181 -3.46 3.77 19.93
CA LEU A 181 -4.33 2.80 20.61
C LEU A 181 -5.64 3.42 21.07
N GLU A 182 -5.61 4.63 21.63
CA GLU A 182 -6.82 5.38 22.01
C GLU A 182 -7.70 5.66 20.79
N GLU A 183 -7.11 6.07 19.67
CA GLU A 183 -7.82 6.31 18.44
C GLU A 183 -8.45 5.04 17.87
N LEU A 184 -7.73 3.90 17.87
CA LEU A 184 -8.26 2.61 17.42
C LEU A 184 -9.46 2.17 18.26
N GLU A 185 -9.40 2.31 19.58
CA GLU A 185 -10.53 1.98 20.48
C GLU A 185 -11.72 2.93 20.27
N ARG A 186 -11.47 4.23 20.03
CA ARG A 186 -12.50 5.22 19.74
C ARG A 186 -13.27 4.87 18.45
N GLN A 187 -12.55 4.40 17.42
CA GLN A 187 -13.13 4.09 16.12
C GLN A 187 -13.72 2.67 16.02
N LYS A 188 -13.40 1.77 16.93
CA LYS A 188 -13.79 0.36 16.91
C LYS A 188 -15.31 0.12 16.82
N LYS A 189 -16.13 1.06 17.28
CA LYS A 189 -17.59 0.97 17.21
C LYS A 189 -18.15 1.28 15.82
N ASN A 190 -17.35 1.89 14.96
CA ASN A 190 -17.72 2.22 13.60
C ASN A 190 -17.36 1.07 12.66
N TYR A 191 -18.16 0.87 11.62
CA TYR A 191 -17.80 -0.03 10.52
C TYR A 191 -16.83 0.62 9.53
N TYR A 192 -16.18 1.72 9.90
CA TYR A 192 -15.20 2.44 9.11
C TYR A 192 -14.13 3.05 10.01
N SER A 193 -12.98 3.31 9.44
CA SER A 193 -11.93 4.12 10.05
C SER A 193 -11.84 5.47 9.33
N LEU A 194 -11.58 6.52 10.09
CA LEU A 194 -11.46 7.90 9.63
C LEU A 194 -10.04 8.42 9.97
N GLU A 195 -9.47 9.16 9.07
CA GLU A 195 -8.26 9.96 9.25
C GLU A 195 -8.59 11.40 8.87
N VAL A 196 -8.23 12.38 9.71
CA VAL A 196 -8.57 13.79 9.52
C VAL A 196 -7.33 14.66 9.61
N ASP A 197 -6.89 15.17 8.45
CA ASP A 197 -5.74 16.07 8.34
C ASP A 197 -4.42 15.50 8.91
N GLU A 198 -4.29 14.18 9.04
CA GLU A 198 -3.10 13.56 9.66
C GLU A 198 -1.97 13.33 8.66
N ARG A 199 -2.29 12.86 7.45
CA ARG A 199 -1.30 12.64 6.38
C ARG A 199 -1.00 13.91 5.60
N SER A 200 -2.00 14.77 5.41
CA SER A 200 -1.87 16.05 4.71
C SER A 200 -2.93 17.03 5.19
N MET A 201 -2.53 18.25 5.57
CA MET A 201 -3.45 19.29 5.98
C MET A 201 -4.47 19.62 4.89
N GLY A 202 -5.74 19.73 5.26
CA GLY A 202 -6.85 19.98 4.35
C GLY A 202 -7.37 18.75 3.61
N PHE A 203 -6.78 17.56 3.86
CA PHE A 203 -7.22 16.28 3.30
C PHE A 203 -7.51 15.27 4.38
N SER A 204 -8.58 14.51 4.17
CA SER A 204 -9.03 13.45 5.08
C SER A 204 -9.37 12.19 4.29
N SER A 205 -9.35 11.06 4.95
CA SER A 205 -9.69 9.78 4.35
C SER A 205 -10.61 8.94 5.24
N ILE A 206 -11.45 8.11 4.60
CA ILE A 206 -12.29 7.12 5.25
C ILE A 206 -12.10 5.77 4.57
N ALA A 207 -12.01 4.69 5.35
CA ALA A 207 -11.87 3.33 4.86
C ALA A 207 -12.89 2.39 5.51
N VAL A 208 -13.38 1.43 4.73
CA VAL A 208 -14.23 0.33 5.20
C VAL A 208 -13.53 -1.00 4.93
N PRO A 209 -13.78 -2.05 5.77
CA PRO A 209 -13.13 -3.34 5.60
C PRO A 209 -13.72 -4.10 4.41
N LEU A 210 -12.87 -4.71 3.61
CA LEU A 210 -13.24 -5.75 2.65
C LEU A 210 -12.92 -7.10 3.28
N LEU A 211 -13.98 -7.83 3.65
CA LEU A 211 -13.86 -9.06 4.44
C LEU A 211 -14.07 -10.31 3.59
N ARG A 212 -13.30 -11.35 3.91
CA ARG A 212 -13.52 -12.74 3.45
C ARG A 212 -14.48 -13.51 4.35
N SER A 213 -14.72 -14.78 3.96
CA SER A 213 -15.41 -15.76 4.82
C SER A 213 -14.70 -15.84 6.18
N GLY A 214 -15.48 -15.92 7.28
CA GLY A 214 -14.94 -15.94 8.64
C GLY A 214 -14.47 -14.58 9.19
N ASN A 215 -14.89 -13.45 8.61
CA ASN A 215 -14.52 -12.08 9.03
C ASN A 215 -13.02 -11.76 8.96
N ARG A 216 -12.24 -12.50 8.16
CA ARG A 216 -10.83 -12.19 7.94
C ARG A 216 -10.70 -10.98 6.98
N LEU A 217 -9.88 -10.01 7.33
CA LEU A 217 -9.62 -8.84 6.48
C LEU A 217 -8.84 -9.27 5.23
N LEU A 218 -9.41 -9.03 4.05
CA LEU A 218 -8.73 -9.16 2.76
C LEU A 218 -8.00 -7.85 2.41
N GLY A 219 -8.63 -6.74 2.74
CA GLY A 219 -8.15 -5.40 2.43
C GLY A 219 -9.17 -4.35 2.85
N THR A 220 -9.09 -3.18 2.25
CA THR A 220 -9.99 -2.06 2.51
C THR A 220 -10.44 -1.41 1.23
N VAL A 221 -11.62 -0.80 1.24
CA VAL A 221 -12.05 0.18 0.23
C VAL A 221 -12.04 1.54 0.90
N SER A 222 -11.37 2.51 0.29
CA SER A 222 -11.21 3.83 0.89
C SER A 222 -11.44 4.97 -0.08
N VAL A 223 -11.71 6.13 0.47
CA VAL A 223 -11.74 7.41 -0.25
C VAL A 223 -10.90 8.43 0.49
N ALA A 224 -10.37 9.38 -0.27
CA ALA A 224 -9.68 10.55 0.26
C ALA A 224 -10.08 11.80 -0.54
N GLY A 225 -10.11 12.94 0.14
CA GLY A 225 -10.49 14.20 -0.49
C GLY A 225 -10.33 15.38 0.47
N PRO A 226 -10.71 16.58 0.03
CA PRO A 226 -10.70 17.76 0.91
C PRO A 226 -11.48 17.48 2.19
N THR A 227 -10.92 17.84 3.33
CA THR A 227 -11.50 17.58 4.67
C THR A 227 -12.93 18.04 4.78
N GLN A 228 -13.24 19.21 4.22
CA GLN A 228 -14.60 19.74 4.23
C GLN A 228 -15.58 18.81 3.49
N VAL A 229 -15.20 18.31 2.30
CA VAL A 229 -16.04 17.39 1.49
C VAL A 229 -16.29 16.09 2.25
N ILE A 230 -15.24 15.51 2.85
CA ILE A 230 -15.35 14.27 3.64
C ILE A 230 -16.27 14.48 4.84
N ARG A 231 -16.12 15.58 5.58
CA ARG A 231 -16.95 15.88 6.77
C ARG A 231 -18.42 16.11 6.44
N GLU A 232 -18.70 16.91 5.42
CA GLU A 232 -20.08 17.25 5.02
C GLU A 232 -20.84 16.02 4.49
N GLN A 233 -20.12 15.08 3.88
CA GLN A 233 -20.72 13.90 3.26
C GLN A 233 -20.45 12.59 4.05
N LEU A 234 -19.91 12.67 5.27
CA LEU A 234 -19.46 11.50 6.03
C LEU A 234 -20.53 10.41 6.15
N THR A 235 -21.77 10.77 6.51
CA THR A 235 -22.84 9.79 6.72
C THR A 235 -23.26 9.08 5.42
N PRO A 236 -23.62 9.78 4.32
CA PRO A 236 -23.97 9.07 3.09
C PRO A 236 -22.77 8.34 2.48
N LEU A 237 -21.56 8.92 2.56
CA LEU A 237 -20.34 8.35 2.02
C LEU A 237 -19.95 7.05 2.74
N SER A 238 -19.99 7.04 4.08
CA SER A 238 -19.68 5.83 4.85
C SER A 238 -20.67 4.70 4.57
N ARG A 239 -21.97 5.02 4.44
CA ARG A 239 -23.00 4.04 4.07
C ARG A 239 -22.73 3.44 2.70
N ASP A 240 -22.52 4.27 1.69
CA ASP A 240 -22.26 3.81 0.33
C ASP A 240 -20.97 2.96 0.24
N LEU A 241 -19.92 3.31 0.98
CA LEU A 241 -18.70 2.51 1.05
C LEU A 241 -18.95 1.15 1.68
N ILE A 242 -19.75 1.06 2.74
CA ILE A 242 -20.12 -0.21 3.39
C ILE A 242 -20.94 -1.07 2.41
N ASP A 243 -21.89 -0.47 1.70
CA ASP A 243 -22.70 -1.18 0.69
C ASP A 243 -21.81 -1.70 -0.46
N VAL A 244 -20.91 -0.86 -0.98
CA VAL A 244 -19.92 -1.26 -1.99
C VAL A 244 -19.05 -2.41 -1.53
N SER A 245 -18.52 -2.35 -0.31
CA SER A 245 -17.74 -3.45 0.25
C SER A 245 -18.54 -4.75 0.36
N GLY A 246 -19.83 -4.63 0.74
CA GLY A 246 -20.76 -5.77 0.80
C GLY A 246 -21.01 -6.39 -0.59
N GLU A 247 -21.26 -5.56 -1.60
CA GLU A 247 -21.47 -6.00 -2.98
C GLU A 247 -20.20 -6.67 -3.56
N MET A 248 -19.04 -6.08 -3.33
CA MET A 248 -17.75 -6.66 -3.74
C MET A 248 -17.50 -8.01 -3.05
N ARG A 249 -17.77 -8.12 -1.74
CA ARG A 249 -17.65 -9.37 -1.00
C ARG A 249 -18.50 -10.49 -1.59
N LEU A 250 -19.70 -10.18 -2.06
CA LEU A 250 -20.57 -11.18 -2.71
C LEU A 250 -19.98 -11.68 -4.02
N LYS A 251 -19.41 -10.79 -4.85
CA LYS A 251 -18.74 -11.17 -6.10
C LYS A 251 -17.47 -11.98 -5.85
N LEU A 252 -16.69 -11.59 -4.84
CA LEU A 252 -15.45 -12.29 -4.50
C LEU A 252 -15.67 -13.72 -4.00
N LYS A 253 -16.84 -14.03 -3.42
CA LYS A 253 -17.19 -15.41 -3.02
C LYS A 253 -17.32 -16.38 -4.20
N THR A 254 -17.55 -15.88 -5.41
CA THR A 254 -17.66 -16.71 -6.62
C THR A 254 -16.30 -17.05 -7.25
N LEU A 255 -15.22 -16.40 -6.78
CA LEU A 255 -13.86 -16.70 -7.21
C LEU A 255 -13.26 -17.86 -6.40
N PRO A 256 -12.36 -18.69 -6.99
CA PRO A 256 -11.60 -19.68 -6.26
C PRO A 256 -10.88 -19.06 -5.06
N GLU A 257 -10.64 -19.83 -4.00
CA GLU A 257 -10.06 -19.33 -2.76
C GLU A 257 -8.76 -18.56 -3.02
N PHE A 258 -8.79 -17.32 -2.63
CA PHE A 258 -7.72 -16.35 -2.70
C PHE A 258 -6.82 -16.55 -1.47
N ILE A 259 -5.62 -17.02 -1.65
CA ILE A 259 -4.65 -17.20 -0.56
C ILE A 259 -3.56 -16.12 -0.74
N LEU A 260 -3.76 -14.94 -0.16
CA LEU A 260 -2.66 -14.06 0.24
C LEU A 260 -2.31 -14.47 1.68
N GLU A 261 -1.38 -15.40 1.85
CA GLU A 261 -0.77 -15.71 3.15
C GLU A 261 0.37 -14.75 3.48
#